data_c9588e0ee5c65705e2dd6bb479b3dd5e
#
_entry.id   c9588e0ee5c65705e2dd6bb479b3dd5e
#
_cell.length_a   1.000
_cell.length_b   1.000
_cell.length_c   1.000
_cell.angle_alpha   90.00
_cell.angle_beta   90.00
_cell.angle_gamma   90.00
#
_symmetry.space_group_name_H-M   'P 1'
#
loop_
_entity.id
_entity.type
_entity.pdbx_description
1 polymer ?
#
loop_
_entity_poly.entity_id
_entity_poly.type
_entity_poly.pdbx_seq_one_letter_code
_entity_poly.pdbx_strand_id
1 'polypeptide(L)'
;MQGAALREAVAADRPVREAALFGLHGDHVNVTDGRYVYMRGPHSPDNEPLYEYTLMPTHMRARFSVEELRELELAEPFGFTKGCRTLRIPARGGSWWDAYRFGTPLFGLRSDPSQEQPIDEPEVEKRLVHHLVRLMRENEAPPEQFTRLGLDGA
;
A
#
# COMPACT_ATOMS: atom_id res chain seq x y z
N MET A 1 15.64 2.72 7.82
CA MET A 1 15.81 2.67 6.35
C MET A 1 16.06 1.22 5.96
N GLN A 2 15.17 0.64 5.17
CA GLN A 2 15.23 -0.77 4.79
C GLN A 2 15.89 -0.91 3.40
N GLY A 3 17.19 -0.63 3.35
CA GLY A 3 17.96 -0.75 2.12
C GLY A 3 18.97 -1.89 2.21
N ALA A 4 19.19 -2.62 1.11
CA ALA A 4 20.26 -3.58 0.95
C ALA A 4 21.36 -3.02 0.05
N ALA A 5 22.62 -3.37 0.30
CA ALA A 5 23.70 -3.00 -0.58
C ALA A 5 23.57 -3.73 -1.92
N LEU A 6 23.42 -2.99 -3.01
CA LEU A 6 23.21 -3.56 -4.34
C LEU A 6 24.47 -4.16 -4.97
N ARG A 7 25.65 -3.89 -4.41
CA ARG A 7 26.93 -4.36 -4.97
C ARG A 7 26.97 -5.87 -5.19
N GLU A 8 26.60 -6.63 -4.18
CA GLU A 8 26.60 -8.09 -4.26
C GLU A 8 25.44 -8.62 -5.13
N ALA A 9 24.29 -7.95 -5.08
CA ALA A 9 23.15 -8.28 -5.93
C ALA A 9 23.52 -8.15 -7.42
N VAL A 10 24.14 -7.04 -7.80
CA VAL A 10 24.59 -6.80 -9.20
C VAL A 10 25.69 -7.76 -9.61
N ALA A 11 26.67 -8.05 -8.72
CA ALA A 11 27.81 -8.91 -9.04
C ALA A 11 27.43 -10.39 -9.19
N ALA A 12 26.41 -10.86 -8.48
CA ALA A 12 26.04 -12.27 -8.40
C ALA A 12 24.60 -12.57 -8.89
N ASP A 13 23.91 -11.57 -9.43
CA ASP A 13 22.50 -11.65 -9.85
C ASP A 13 21.59 -12.29 -8.76
N ARG A 14 21.82 -11.89 -7.51
CA ARG A 14 21.06 -12.43 -6.37
C ARG A 14 19.93 -11.50 -5.99
N PRO A 15 18.72 -12.02 -5.79
CA PRO A 15 17.61 -11.21 -5.30
C PRO A 15 17.92 -10.71 -3.87
N VAL A 16 17.67 -9.43 -3.62
CA VAL A 16 17.85 -8.79 -2.30
C VAL A 16 16.61 -8.84 -1.43
N ARG A 17 15.48 -9.24 -2.00
CA ARG A 17 14.19 -9.37 -1.30
C ARG A 17 13.33 -10.43 -1.97
N GLU A 18 12.43 -11.04 -1.19
CA GLU A 18 11.45 -12.02 -1.70
C GLU A 18 10.28 -11.35 -2.40
N ALA A 19 9.86 -10.21 -1.88
CA ALA A 19 8.73 -9.44 -2.41
C ALA A 19 8.90 -7.95 -2.11
N ALA A 20 8.13 -7.12 -2.82
CA ALA A 20 8.12 -5.68 -2.62
C ALA A 20 6.69 -5.12 -2.72
N LEU A 21 6.38 -4.12 -1.89
CA LEU A 21 5.15 -3.33 -1.97
C LEU A 21 5.35 -2.11 -2.88
N PHE A 22 4.27 -1.74 -3.57
CA PHE A 22 4.18 -0.49 -4.31
C PHE A 22 2.71 -0.08 -4.48
N GLY A 23 2.46 1.17 -4.82
CA GLY A 23 1.10 1.67 -5.02
C GLY A 23 1.00 3.18 -4.85
N LEU A 24 -0.23 3.67 -4.91
CA LEU A 24 -0.57 5.06 -4.67
C LEU A 24 -1.50 5.16 -3.45
N HIS A 25 -1.47 6.28 -2.77
CA HIS A 25 -2.36 6.54 -1.64
C HIS A 25 -3.83 6.49 -2.08
N GLY A 26 -4.65 5.73 -1.34
CA GLY A 26 -6.07 5.55 -1.62
C GLY A 26 -6.39 4.61 -2.79
N ASP A 27 -5.39 4.07 -3.46
CA ASP A 27 -5.53 3.12 -4.55
C ASP A 27 -5.25 1.67 -4.10
N HIS A 28 -5.01 0.77 -5.04
CA HIS A 28 -4.55 -0.59 -4.75
C HIS A 28 -3.25 -0.57 -3.95
N VAL A 29 -3.13 -1.49 -3.03
CA VAL A 29 -1.84 -1.86 -2.45
C VAL A 29 -1.34 -3.09 -3.18
N ASN A 30 -0.22 -2.94 -3.88
CA ASN A 30 0.31 -3.96 -4.76
C ASN A 30 1.50 -4.66 -4.13
N VAL A 31 1.64 -5.94 -4.43
CA VAL A 31 2.80 -6.74 -4.07
C VAL A 31 3.32 -7.50 -5.28
N THR A 32 4.65 -7.59 -5.39
CA THR A 32 5.31 -8.41 -6.41
C THR A 32 6.43 -9.24 -5.83
N ASP A 33 6.60 -10.46 -6.34
CA ASP A 33 7.76 -11.32 -6.10
C ASP A 33 8.72 -11.37 -7.32
N GLY A 34 8.50 -10.46 -8.30
CA GLY A 34 9.25 -10.41 -9.55
C GLY A 34 8.75 -11.36 -10.64
N ARG A 35 7.85 -12.29 -10.33
CA ARG A 35 7.19 -13.20 -11.28
C ARG A 35 5.72 -12.88 -11.47
N TYR A 36 5.10 -12.42 -10.39
CA TYR A 36 3.68 -12.08 -10.33
C TYR A 36 3.51 -10.69 -9.74
N VAL A 37 2.41 -10.03 -10.11
CA VAL A 37 1.91 -8.81 -9.47
C VAL A 37 0.50 -9.09 -9.00
N TYR A 38 0.26 -8.85 -7.71
CA TYR A 38 -1.06 -8.89 -7.10
C TYR A 38 -1.44 -7.49 -6.65
N MET A 39 -2.60 -7.03 -7.10
CA MET A 39 -3.10 -5.69 -6.81
C MET A 39 -4.32 -5.80 -5.90
N ARG A 40 -4.14 -5.56 -4.60
CA ARG A 40 -5.24 -5.60 -3.64
C ARG A 40 -6.03 -4.29 -3.67
N GLY A 41 -7.24 -4.34 -4.21
CA GLY A 41 -8.20 -3.24 -4.19
C GLY A 41 -8.88 -3.07 -2.84
N PRO A 42 -9.58 -1.94 -2.62
CA PRO A 42 -10.39 -1.74 -1.43
C PRO A 42 -11.53 -2.75 -1.36
N HIS A 43 -11.95 -3.09 -0.13
CA HIS A 43 -13.02 -4.05 0.11
C HIS A 43 -14.41 -3.50 -0.20
N SER A 44 -14.59 -2.19 -0.11
CA SER A 44 -15.86 -1.51 -0.35
C SER A 44 -15.74 -0.37 -1.35
N PRO A 45 -16.84 0.01 -2.03
CA PRO A 45 -16.84 1.12 -2.99
C PRO A 45 -16.52 2.48 -2.34
N ASP A 46 -16.80 2.63 -1.04
CA ASP A 46 -16.54 3.87 -0.31
C ASP A 46 -15.04 4.08 -0.06
N ASN A 47 -14.23 3.03 -0.26
CA ASN A 47 -12.79 3.05 -0.07
C ASN A 47 -12.36 3.53 1.33
N GLU A 48 -13.15 3.22 2.33
CA GLU A 48 -12.95 3.62 3.72
C GLU A 48 -12.62 2.41 4.62
N PRO A 49 -11.98 2.67 5.77
CA PRO A 49 -11.43 3.95 6.24
C PRO A 49 -10.11 4.31 5.55
N LEU A 50 -9.93 5.58 5.19
CA LEU A 50 -8.71 6.09 4.56
C LEU A 50 -8.28 7.40 5.23
N TYR A 51 -7.01 7.47 5.65
CA TYR A 51 -6.43 8.64 6.32
C TYR A 51 -5.11 9.04 5.68
N GLU A 52 -4.83 10.33 5.71
CA GLU A 52 -3.51 10.90 5.45
C GLU A 52 -2.75 11.09 6.76
N TYR A 53 -1.47 10.73 6.77
CA TYR A 53 -0.55 10.95 7.88
C TYR A 53 0.55 11.90 7.45
N THR A 54 0.69 13.02 8.13
CA THR A 54 1.64 14.06 7.74
C THR A 54 2.29 14.75 8.92
N LEU A 55 3.52 15.21 8.72
CA LEU A 55 4.22 16.14 9.63
C LEU A 55 4.05 17.59 9.18
N MET A 56 3.49 17.83 8.01
CA MET A 56 3.25 19.17 7.48
C MET A 56 1.82 19.61 7.76
N PRO A 57 1.57 20.86 8.17
CA PRO A 57 0.22 21.39 8.40
C PRO A 57 -0.48 21.79 7.10
N THR A 58 -0.10 21.22 5.97
CA THR A 58 -0.64 21.54 4.65
C THR A 58 -0.53 20.33 3.72
N HIS A 59 -1.36 20.29 2.67
CA HIS A 59 -1.09 19.49 1.50
C HIS A 59 0.16 20.01 0.75
N MET A 60 0.69 19.21 -0.14
CA MET A 60 1.89 19.57 -0.90
C MET A 60 1.74 20.90 -1.66
N ARG A 61 0.55 21.24 -2.14
CA ARG A 61 0.28 22.43 -2.97
C ARG A 61 -0.88 23.29 -2.46
N ALA A 62 -1.49 22.94 -1.34
CA ALA A 62 -2.65 23.64 -0.80
C ALA A 62 -2.65 23.62 0.73
N ARG A 63 -3.41 24.50 1.33
CA ARG A 63 -3.72 24.45 2.76
C ARG A 63 -4.82 23.44 3.00
N PHE A 64 -4.88 22.89 4.20
CA PHE A 64 -6.02 22.10 4.64
C PHE A 64 -7.30 22.96 4.64
N SER A 65 -8.41 22.35 4.25
CA SER A 65 -9.72 22.94 4.42
C SER A 65 -10.13 23.01 5.89
N VAL A 66 -11.15 23.78 6.18
CA VAL A 66 -11.71 23.87 7.55
C VAL A 66 -12.29 22.52 7.99
N GLU A 67 -12.87 21.79 7.06
CA GLU A 67 -13.44 20.45 7.27
C GLU A 67 -12.36 19.44 7.66
N GLU A 68 -11.26 19.41 6.96
CA GLU A 68 -10.10 18.55 7.28
C GLU A 68 -9.53 18.89 8.66
N LEU A 69 -9.42 20.17 9.00
CA LEU A 69 -8.90 20.61 10.30
C LEU A 69 -9.83 20.28 11.47
N ARG A 70 -11.15 20.15 11.24
CA ARG A 70 -12.11 19.78 12.30
C ARG A 70 -11.96 18.32 12.73
N GLU A 71 -11.56 17.46 11.83
CA GLU A 71 -11.41 16.02 12.06
C GLU A 71 -9.95 15.59 12.23
N LEU A 72 -9.04 16.57 12.33
CA LEU A 72 -7.63 16.34 12.53
C LEU A 72 -7.36 15.78 13.92
N GLU A 73 -6.59 14.70 13.98
CA GLU A 73 -6.15 14.08 15.22
C GLU A 73 -4.61 13.95 15.24
N LEU A 74 -4.07 13.81 16.45
CA LEU A 74 -2.67 13.47 16.65
C LEU A 74 -2.53 11.94 16.76
N ALA A 75 -1.90 11.34 15.76
CA ALA A 75 -1.57 9.92 15.80
C ALA A 75 -0.23 9.67 16.50
N GLU A 76 -0.04 8.44 16.97
CA GLU A 76 1.25 8.01 17.52
C GLU A 76 2.35 8.03 16.45
N PRO A 77 3.62 8.19 16.86
CA PRO A 77 4.73 8.20 15.93
C PRO A 77 4.87 6.86 15.21
N PHE A 78 5.23 6.90 13.94
CA PHE A 78 5.79 5.74 13.24
C PHE A 78 7.29 5.63 13.54
N GLY A 79 7.87 4.45 13.41
CA GLY A 79 9.30 4.23 13.64
C GLY A 79 10.20 5.14 12.81
N PHE A 80 9.77 5.48 11.57
CA PHE A 80 10.51 6.40 10.70
C PHE A 80 10.33 7.88 11.05
N THR A 81 9.36 8.27 11.86
CA THR A 81 9.15 9.66 12.29
C THR A 81 9.99 10.06 13.51
N LYS A 82 10.82 9.14 14.02
CA LYS A 82 11.77 9.39 15.11
C LYS A 82 11.12 9.98 16.38
N GLY A 83 9.97 9.46 16.76
CA GLY A 83 9.22 9.91 17.93
C GLY A 83 8.34 11.15 17.70
N CYS A 84 8.34 11.73 16.50
CA CYS A 84 7.42 12.82 16.18
C CYS A 84 6.04 12.26 15.89
N ARG A 85 5.01 12.75 16.60
CA ARG A 85 3.61 12.43 16.31
C ARG A 85 3.23 13.03 14.96
N THR A 86 2.37 12.34 14.24
CA THR A 86 1.84 12.81 12.96
C THR A 86 0.44 13.38 13.12
N LEU A 87 0.08 14.29 12.23
CA LEU A 87 -1.31 14.67 12.03
C LEU A 87 -2.00 13.55 11.23
N ARG A 88 -3.13 13.06 11.72
CA ARG A 88 -4.02 12.13 11.01
C ARG A 88 -5.27 12.87 10.57
N ILE A 89 -5.58 12.82 9.29
CA ILE A 89 -6.70 13.52 8.68
C ILE A 89 -7.47 12.54 7.81
N PRO A 90 -8.82 12.47 7.90
CA PRO A 90 -9.60 11.68 6.96
C PRO A 90 -9.30 12.12 5.52
N ALA A 91 -8.92 11.18 4.66
CA ALA A 91 -8.69 11.47 3.27
C ALA A 91 -10.03 11.69 2.56
N ARG A 92 -10.27 12.91 2.13
CA ARG A 92 -11.47 13.31 1.40
C ARG A 92 -11.14 13.53 -0.08
N GLY A 93 -11.91 12.91 -0.95
CA GLY A 93 -11.69 13.00 -2.37
C GLY A 93 -10.77 11.90 -2.88
N GLY A 94 -11.30 10.77 -2.98
CA GLY A 94 -10.80 9.50 -3.41
C GLY A 94 -9.56 9.44 -4.30
N SER A 95 -9.07 8.25 -4.51
CA SER A 95 -8.08 7.93 -5.54
C SER A 95 -8.46 8.57 -6.88
N TRP A 96 -7.48 8.97 -7.67
CA TRP A 96 -7.65 9.40 -9.06
C TRP A 96 -8.37 8.36 -9.92
N TRP A 97 -8.46 7.12 -9.38
CA TRP A 97 -9.04 5.94 -10.01
C TRP A 97 -10.03 5.29 -9.05
N ASP A 98 -11.10 4.75 -9.58
CA ASP A 98 -12.01 3.88 -8.84
C ASP A 98 -11.37 2.49 -8.70
N ALA A 99 -10.48 2.36 -7.72
CA ALA A 99 -9.77 1.10 -7.46
C ALA A 99 -10.71 -0.06 -7.15
N TYR A 100 -11.84 0.20 -6.50
CA TYR A 100 -12.86 -0.82 -6.23
C TYR A 100 -13.44 -1.43 -7.51
N ARG A 101 -13.69 -0.61 -8.51
CA ARG A 101 -14.22 -1.05 -9.81
C ARG A 101 -13.29 -2.02 -10.54
N PHE A 102 -11.99 -1.87 -10.38
CA PHE A 102 -10.99 -2.76 -10.99
C PHE A 102 -10.77 -4.05 -10.20
N GLY A 103 -11.35 -4.15 -8.99
CA GLY A 103 -11.25 -5.34 -8.15
C GLY A 103 -9.84 -5.63 -7.68
N THR A 104 -9.50 -6.92 -7.63
CA THR A 104 -8.24 -7.41 -7.07
C THR A 104 -7.55 -8.34 -8.08
N PRO A 105 -6.93 -7.81 -9.14
CA PRO A 105 -6.31 -8.64 -10.19
C PRO A 105 -4.95 -9.20 -9.79
N LEU A 106 -4.66 -10.40 -10.33
CA LEU A 106 -3.35 -11.05 -10.31
C LEU A 106 -2.80 -11.17 -11.73
N PHE A 107 -1.55 -10.84 -11.94
CA PHE A 107 -0.87 -10.91 -13.24
C PHE A 107 0.40 -11.73 -13.19
N GLY A 108 0.66 -12.51 -14.24
CA GLY A 108 1.88 -13.28 -14.44
C GLY A 108 2.87 -12.55 -15.35
N LEU A 109 3.88 -11.89 -14.78
CA LEU A 109 4.79 -11.02 -15.53
C LEU A 109 5.61 -11.72 -16.63
N ARG A 110 5.76 -13.03 -16.57
CA ARG A 110 6.52 -13.79 -17.58
C ARG A 110 5.75 -13.95 -18.89
N SER A 111 4.44 -14.14 -18.80
CA SER A 111 3.54 -14.30 -19.95
C SER A 111 2.90 -12.99 -20.38
N ASP A 112 2.72 -12.06 -19.43
CA ASP A 112 2.03 -10.80 -19.63
C ASP A 112 2.77 -9.65 -18.89
N PRO A 113 3.91 -9.19 -19.43
CA PRO A 113 4.66 -8.08 -18.82
C PRO A 113 3.91 -6.75 -18.85
N SER A 114 2.91 -6.60 -19.70
CA SER A 114 2.06 -5.40 -19.81
C SER A 114 0.89 -5.40 -18.82
N GLN A 115 0.63 -6.53 -18.13
CA GLN A 115 -0.44 -6.68 -17.14
C GLN A 115 -1.82 -6.36 -17.74
N GLU A 116 -2.13 -6.92 -18.89
CA GLU A 116 -3.39 -6.73 -19.62
C GLU A 116 -4.40 -7.86 -19.36
N GLN A 117 -3.92 -9.03 -18.95
CA GLN A 117 -4.72 -10.24 -18.79
C GLN A 117 -4.58 -10.82 -17.38
N PRO A 118 -5.53 -10.51 -16.48
CA PRO A 118 -5.54 -11.12 -15.15
C PRO A 118 -5.66 -12.64 -15.22
N ILE A 119 -4.98 -13.31 -14.30
CA ILE A 119 -5.01 -14.77 -14.17
C ILE A 119 -5.71 -15.19 -12.88
N ASP A 120 -6.24 -16.41 -12.85
CA ASP A 120 -6.86 -17.02 -11.68
C ASP A 120 -5.96 -18.18 -11.20
N GLU A 121 -5.13 -17.91 -10.20
CA GLU A 121 -4.24 -18.89 -9.55
C GLU A 121 -4.30 -18.76 -8.02
N PRO A 122 -5.24 -19.44 -7.34
CA PRO A 122 -5.51 -19.25 -5.90
C PRO A 122 -4.31 -19.49 -4.99
N GLU A 123 -3.45 -20.46 -5.30
CA GLU A 123 -2.25 -20.73 -4.50
C GLU A 123 -1.20 -19.61 -4.63
N VAL A 124 -1.08 -19.01 -5.80
CA VAL A 124 -0.20 -17.86 -6.01
C VAL A 124 -0.77 -16.64 -5.30
N GLU A 125 -2.07 -16.39 -5.43
CA GLU A 125 -2.75 -15.30 -4.73
C GLU A 125 -2.55 -15.41 -3.22
N LYS A 126 -2.84 -16.56 -2.63
CA LYS A 126 -2.66 -16.82 -1.19
C LYS A 126 -1.24 -16.51 -0.72
N ARG A 127 -0.24 -16.93 -1.47
CA ARG A 127 1.17 -16.65 -1.17
C ARG A 127 1.49 -15.16 -1.24
N LEU A 128 0.98 -14.46 -2.25
CA LEU A 128 1.20 -13.01 -2.40
C LEU A 128 0.43 -12.20 -1.35
N VAL A 129 -0.77 -12.62 -0.96
CA VAL A 129 -1.49 -12.03 0.19
C VAL A 129 -0.68 -12.17 1.47
N HIS A 130 -0.06 -13.33 1.71
CA HIS A 130 0.83 -13.50 2.86
C HIS A 130 2.02 -12.53 2.81
N HIS A 131 2.68 -12.36 1.67
CA HIS A 131 3.74 -11.36 1.50
C HIS A 131 3.22 -9.93 1.71
N LEU A 132 2.05 -9.60 1.16
CA LEU A 132 1.41 -8.30 1.30
C LEU A 132 1.21 -7.94 2.77
N VAL A 133 0.51 -8.82 3.52
CA VAL A 133 0.20 -8.61 4.94
C VAL A 133 1.47 -8.51 5.79
N ARG A 134 2.44 -9.40 5.57
CA ARG A 134 3.73 -9.36 6.26
C ARG A 134 4.46 -8.05 6.01
N LEU A 135 4.60 -7.63 4.75
CA LEU A 135 5.28 -6.39 4.39
C LEU A 135 4.54 -5.15 4.89
N MET A 136 3.21 -5.13 4.87
CA MET A 136 2.43 -4.05 5.47
C MET A 136 2.72 -3.92 6.97
N ARG A 137 2.74 -5.03 7.71
CA ARG A 137 3.08 -5.03 9.15
C ARG A 137 4.53 -4.58 9.40
N GLU A 138 5.48 -5.08 8.63
CA GLU A 138 6.90 -4.69 8.73
C GLU A 138 7.16 -3.21 8.43
N ASN A 139 6.29 -2.60 7.62
CA ASN A 139 6.35 -1.18 7.27
C ASN A 139 5.38 -0.31 8.09
N GLU A 140 4.85 -0.84 9.20
CA GLU A 140 3.99 -0.10 10.13
C GLU A 140 2.74 0.48 9.44
N ALA A 141 2.16 -0.26 8.49
CA ALA A 141 0.89 0.17 7.89
C ALA A 141 -0.17 0.34 8.98
N PRO A 142 -0.89 1.47 8.99
CA PRO A 142 -1.93 1.72 9.98
C PRO A 142 -3.02 0.65 9.96
N PRO A 143 -3.59 0.28 11.13
CA PRO A 143 -4.56 -0.81 11.23
C PRO A 143 -5.75 -0.68 10.28
N GLU A 144 -6.24 0.52 10.08
CA GLU A 144 -7.35 0.79 9.18
C GLU A 144 -7.06 0.44 7.71
N GLN A 145 -5.79 0.34 7.30
CA GLN A 145 -5.45 -0.11 5.95
C GLN A 145 -5.79 -1.60 5.76
N PHE A 146 -5.70 -2.40 6.82
CA PHE A 146 -6.12 -3.81 6.76
C PHE A 146 -7.63 -3.91 6.61
N THR A 147 -8.39 -3.11 7.37
CA THR A 147 -9.86 -3.03 7.25
C THR A 147 -10.27 -2.57 5.85
N ARG A 148 -9.68 -1.47 5.36
CA ARG A 148 -9.96 -0.94 4.02
C ARG A 148 -9.77 -1.98 2.90
N LEU A 149 -8.76 -2.81 3.04
CA LEU A 149 -8.41 -3.86 2.06
C LEU A 149 -9.09 -5.20 2.34
N GLY A 150 -9.89 -5.33 3.41
CA GLY A 150 -10.52 -6.60 3.81
C GLY A 150 -9.50 -7.67 4.22
N LEU A 151 -8.48 -7.28 5.00
CA LEU A 151 -7.37 -8.11 5.44
C LEU A 151 -7.29 -8.27 6.97
N ASP A 152 -8.34 -7.91 7.71
CA ASP A 152 -8.36 -7.93 9.18
C ASP A 152 -8.12 -9.31 9.80
N GLY A 153 -8.36 -10.38 9.06
CA GLY A 153 -8.20 -11.77 9.51
C GLY A 153 -7.04 -12.51 8.86
N ALA A 154 -6.18 -11.83 8.12
CA ALA A 154 -5.12 -12.45 7.33
C ALA A 154 -3.76 -12.50 8.05
#